data_ff6f71e0d530ea3f7736a2a6c9703dc1
#
_entry.id   ff6f71e0d530ea3f7736a2a6c9703dc1
#
_cell.length_a   1.000
_cell.length_b   1.000
_cell.length_c   1.000
_cell.angle_alpha   90.00
_cell.angle_beta   90.00
_cell.angle_gamma   90.00
#
_symmetry.space_group_name_H-M   'P 1'
#
loop_
_entity.id
_entity.type
_entity.pdbx_description
1 polymer ?
#
loop_
_entity_poly.entity_id
_entity_poly.type
_entity_poly.pdbx_seq_one_letter_code
_entity_poly.pdbx_strand_id
1 'polypeptide(L)'
;KPTKYQTAEFARLEKSLKTGDADAEAVRGRLLGRMHDLSAFMKTLKQRFSIWYNRNHGNRRGTLWMERFKSVLVEGRGNPLQTMAAYIDLNPVRAGLVEDPKDYRFCGYAEAVAGNAGAREGLCAVWAACKGAGTRKRGPYEVACQAHRELIFGKRAADAGLTEMSRKKALKVLEEEDAVLPKATV
;
A
#
# COMPACT_ATOMS: atom_id res chain seq x y z
N LYS A 1 6.46 18.10 10.70
CA LYS A 1 6.30 18.25 12.16
C LYS A 1 5.00 18.98 12.43
N PRO A 2 4.24 18.66 13.50
CA PRO A 2 3.05 19.40 13.87
C PRO A 2 3.44 20.85 14.26
N THR A 3 2.53 21.79 13.96
CA THR A 3 2.70 23.19 14.41
C THR A 3 2.52 23.29 15.91
N LYS A 4 3.03 24.38 16.55
CA LYS A 4 2.82 24.64 17.99
C LYS A 4 1.34 24.58 18.39
N TYR A 5 0.45 25.08 17.52
CA TYR A 5 -1.00 25.05 17.72
C TYR A 5 -1.53 23.61 17.73
N GLN A 6 -1.14 22.79 16.75
CA GLN A 6 -1.55 21.38 16.67
C GLN A 6 -1.03 20.59 17.87
N THR A 7 0.19 20.86 18.33
CA THR A 7 0.76 20.19 19.51
C THR A 7 -0.03 20.54 20.78
N ALA A 8 -0.41 21.81 20.95
CA ALA A 8 -1.22 22.26 22.07
C ALA A 8 -2.64 21.67 22.03
N GLU A 9 -3.23 21.59 20.84
CA GLU A 9 -4.56 20.97 20.62
C GLU A 9 -4.51 19.48 20.93
N PHE A 10 -3.50 18.76 20.49
CA PHE A 10 -3.33 17.33 20.83
C PHE A 10 -3.13 17.12 22.33
N ALA A 11 -2.33 17.95 22.99
CA ALA A 11 -2.15 17.86 24.44
C ALA A 11 -3.44 18.13 25.22
N ARG A 12 -4.25 19.09 24.76
CA ARG A 12 -5.58 19.37 25.33
C ARG A 12 -6.53 18.19 25.16
N LEU A 13 -6.58 17.62 23.95
CA LEU A 13 -7.41 16.43 23.66
C LEU A 13 -6.96 15.22 24.47
N GLU A 14 -5.66 15.00 24.60
CA GLU A 14 -5.12 13.92 25.42
C GLU A 14 -5.50 14.07 26.89
N LYS A 15 -5.41 15.30 27.42
CA LYS A 15 -5.83 15.61 28.78
C LYS A 15 -7.31 15.38 28.98
N SER A 16 -8.16 15.88 28.07
CA SER A 16 -9.61 15.71 28.10
C SER A 16 -10.00 14.23 28.06
N LEU A 17 -9.36 13.43 27.19
CA LEU A 17 -9.58 11.98 27.12
C LEU A 17 -9.18 11.23 28.40
N LYS A 18 -8.17 11.73 29.14
CA LYS A 18 -7.76 11.16 30.43
C LYS A 18 -8.71 11.55 31.57
N THR A 19 -9.29 12.74 31.52
CA THR A 19 -10.24 13.21 32.53
C THR A 19 -11.66 12.70 32.32
N GLY A 20 -12.02 12.26 31.14
CA GLY A 20 -13.34 11.69 30.82
C GLY A 20 -14.47 12.72 30.84
N ASP A 21 -14.17 13.99 30.49
CA ASP A 21 -15.17 15.03 30.41
C ASP A 21 -16.12 14.87 29.18
N ALA A 22 -17.23 15.61 29.17
CA ALA A 22 -18.24 15.53 28.11
C ALA A 22 -17.68 15.85 26.71
N ASP A 23 -16.70 16.76 26.64
CA ASP A 23 -15.99 17.08 25.37
C ASP A 23 -15.14 15.90 24.91
N ALA A 24 -14.53 15.17 25.84
CA ALA A 24 -13.75 13.96 25.53
C ALA A 24 -14.62 12.86 24.94
N GLU A 25 -15.82 12.65 25.51
CA GLU A 25 -16.71 11.62 24.98
C GLU A 25 -17.23 11.97 23.59
N ALA A 26 -17.52 13.24 23.31
CA ALA A 26 -17.89 13.70 21.97
C ALA A 26 -16.73 13.53 20.96
N VAL A 27 -15.51 13.79 21.38
CA VAL A 27 -14.30 13.58 20.54
C VAL A 27 -14.08 12.09 20.29
N ARG A 28 -14.18 11.27 21.33
CA ARG A 28 -14.07 9.82 21.24
C ARG A 28 -15.09 9.24 20.28
N GLY A 29 -16.37 9.63 20.41
CA GLY A 29 -17.45 9.20 19.53
C GLY A 29 -17.16 9.54 18.05
N ARG A 30 -16.67 10.75 17.78
CA ARG A 30 -16.26 11.15 16.41
C ARG A 30 -15.08 10.35 15.87
N LEU A 31 -14.11 10.00 16.71
CA LEU A 31 -12.96 9.18 16.30
C LEU A 31 -13.38 7.74 16.06
N LEU A 32 -14.17 7.16 16.98
CA LEU A 32 -14.68 5.80 16.83
C LEU A 32 -15.59 5.65 15.61
N GLY A 33 -16.47 6.63 15.35
CA GLY A 33 -17.33 6.62 14.17
C GLY A 33 -16.60 6.70 12.83
N ARG A 34 -15.29 7.04 12.86
CA ARG A 34 -14.43 7.06 11.67
C ARG A 34 -13.47 5.88 11.60
N MET A 35 -13.41 5.08 12.64
CA MET A 35 -12.60 3.86 12.64
C MET A 35 -13.15 2.88 11.60
N HIS A 36 -12.24 2.23 10.90
CA HIS A 36 -12.54 1.29 9.81
C HIS A 36 -13.24 1.90 8.57
N ASP A 37 -13.46 3.23 8.54
CA ASP A 37 -13.94 3.93 7.35
C ASP A 37 -12.76 4.35 6.45
N LEU A 38 -12.45 3.49 5.47
CA LEU A 38 -11.39 3.74 4.49
C LEU A 38 -11.66 5.02 3.67
N SER A 39 -12.90 5.33 3.37
CA SER A 39 -13.27 6.52 2.60
C SER A 39 -12.99 7.80 3.39
N ALA A 40 -13.35 7.83 4.69
CA ALA A 40 -13.03 8.96 5.56
C ALA A 40 -11.52 9.14 5.77
N PHE A 41 -10.77 8.04 5.90
CA PHE A 41 -9.31 8.06 5.96
C PHE A 41 -8.72 8.67 4.68
N MET A 42 -9.07 8.14 3.51
CA MET A 42 -8.56 8.59 2.22
C MET A 42 -8.94 10.03 1.90
N LYS A 43 -10.17 10.46 2.25
CA LYS A 43 -10.59 11.85 2.14
C LYS A 43 -9.66 12.78 2.94
N THR A 44 -9.39 12.43 4.18
CA THR A 44 -8.51 13.23 5.05
C THR A 44 -7.07 13.25 4.54
N LEU A 45 -6.54 12.11 4.13
CA LEU A 45 -5.19 11.98 3.58
C LEU A 45 -5.02 12.84 2.32
N LYS A 46 -5.91 12.67 1.33
CA LYS A 46 -5.89 13.43 0.07
C LYS A 46 -6.01 14.93 0.32
N GLN A 47 -6.88 15.34 1.21
CA GLN A 47 -7.07 16.76 1.56
C GLN A 47 -5.80 17.34 2.21
N ARG A 48 -5.23 16.67 3.22
CA ARG A 48 -3.99 17.13 3.89
C ARG A 48 -2.82 17.20 2.93
N PHE A 49 -2.67 16.20 2.08
CA PHE A 49 -1.63 16.19 1.05
C PHE A 49 -1.80 17.35 0.07
N SER A 50 -3.02 17.59 -0.43
CA SER A 50 -3.29 18.70 -1.35
C SER A 50 -2.96 20.06 -0.72
N ILE A 51 -3.33 20.27 0.54
CA ILE A 51 -3.01 21.51 1.28
C ILE A 51 -1.50 21.67 1.41
N TRP A 52 -0.80 20.61 1.84
CA TRP A 52 0.65 20.62 1.97
C TRP A 52 1.34 20.90 0.63
N TYR A 53 0.96 20.15 -0.42
CA TYR A 53 1.54 20.30 -1.74
C TYR A 53 1.32 21.72 -2.29
N ASN A 54 0.11 22.22 -2.24
CA ASN A 54 -0.23 23.56 -2.76
C ASN A 54 0.56 24.66 -2.04
N ARG A 55 0.76 24.55 -0.73
CA ARG A 55 1.57 25.51 0.04
C ARG A 55 3.05 25.48 -0.34
N ASN A 56 3.60 24.30 -0.65
CA ASN A 56 5.02 24.13 -0.94
C ASN A 56 5.36 24.30 -2.44
N HIS A 57 4.36 24.45 -3.32
CA HIS A 57 4.56 24.54 -4.75
C HIS A 57 3.82 25.79 -5.31
N GLY A 58 4.33 26.97 -4.94
CA GLY A 58 3.88 28.24 -5.49
C GLY A 58 2.48 28.68 -5.06
N ASN A 59 2.03 28.29 -3.86
CA ASN A 59 0.69 28.63 -3.34
C ASN A 59 -0.46 28.31 -4.31
N ARG A 60 -0.36 27.16 -4.99
CA ARG A 60 -1.42 26.68 -5.89
C ARG A 60 -2.76 26.59 -5.17
N ARG A 61 -3.85 26.76 -5.92
CA ARG A 61 -5.21 26.57 -5.45
C ARG A 61 -5.85 25.43 -6.23
N GLY A 62 -6.81 24.73 -5.60
CA GLY A 62 -7.57 23.66 -6.22
C GLY A 62 -7.10 22.26 -5.84
N THR A 63 -7.80 21.27 -6.41
CA THR A 63 -7.50 19.84 -6.16
C THR A 63 -6.31 19.36 -6.99
N LEU A 64 -5.56 18.42 -6.41
CA LEU A 64 -4.51 17.65 -7.12
C LEU A 64 -5.06 16.37 -7.74
N TRP A 65 -6.27 15.99 -7.34
CA TRP A 65 -6.84 14.68 -7.68
C TRP A 65 -7.93 14.86 -8.73
N MET A 66 -7.79 14.16 -9.84
CA MET A 66 -8.77 14.22 -10.93
C MET A 66 -10.06 13.49 -10.56
N GLU A 67 -9.96 12.39 -9.76
CA GLU A 67 -11.10 11.55 -9.43
C GLU A 67 -11.23 11.32 -7.92
N ARG A 68 -12.43 10.87 -7.54
CA ARG A 68 -12.66 10.37 -6.18
C ARG A 68 -11.86 9.11 -5.94
N PHE A 69 -11.59 8.83 -4.67
CA PHE A 69 -11.02 7.56 -4.25
C PHE A 69 -11.96 6.41 -4.64
N LYS A 70 -11.38 5.41 -5.28
CA LYS A 70 -12.03 4.14 -5.59
C LYS A 70 -11.30 3.04 -4.81
N SER A 71 -12.03 2.07 -4.31
CA SER A 71 -11.46 0.89 -3.65
C SER A 71 -12.09 -0.38 -4.21
N VAL A 72 -11.30 -1.42 -4.27
CA VAL A 72 -11.73 -2.77 -4.65
C VAL A 72 -11.40 -3.69 -3.50
N LEU A 73 -12.35 -4.54 -3.14
CA LEU A 73 -12.12 -5.57 -2.14
C LEU A 73 -11.36 -6.72 -2.79
N VAL A 74 -10.21 -7.07 -2.21
CA VAL A 74 -9.42 -8.22 -2.64
C VAL A 74 -9.71 -9.37 -1.71
N GLU A 75 -10.05 -10.54 -2.27
CA GLU A 75 -10.28 -11.73 -1.49
C GLU A 75 -8.99 -12.19 -0.79
N GLY A 76 -9.07 -12.45 0.52
CA GLY A 76 -7.91 -12.82 1.32
C GLY A 76 -7.56 -14.31 1.28
N ARG A 77 -8.23 -15.11 0.45
CA ARG A 77 -8.00 -16.56 0.31
C ARG A 77 -7.38 -16.89 -1.03
N GLY A 78 -6.45 -17.84 -1.05
CA GLY A 78 -5.77 -18.25 -2.28
C GLY A 78 -4.74 -17.24 -2.78
N ASN A 79 -4.59 -17.15 -4.09
CA ASN A 79 -3.56 -16.34 -4.76
C ASN A 79 -3.94 -14.86 -5.06
N PRO A 80 -5.21 -14.37 -4.93
CA PRO A 80 -5.56 -13.01 -5.34
C PRO A 80 -4.76 -11.92 -4.63
N LEU A 81 -4.41 -12.13 -3.35
CA LEU A 81 -3.62 -11.16 -2.59
C LEU A 81 -2.20 -11.02 -3.13
N GLN A 82 -1.54 -12.12 -3.48
CA GLN A 82 -0.19 -12.13 -4.06
C GLN A 82 -0.20 -11.57 -5.47
N THR A 83 -1.18 -11.98 -6.28
CA THR A 83 -1.37 -11.45 -7.63
C THR A 83 -1.56 -9.93 -7.60
N MET A 84 -2.40 -9.43 -6.68
CA MET A 84 -2.59 -7.99 -6.52
C MET A 84 -1.33 -7.28 -6.03
N ALA A 85 -0.56 -7.86 -5.12
CA ALA A 85 0.72 -7.31 -4.67
C ALA A 85 1.72 -7.22 -5.83
N ALA A 86 1.86 -8.29 -6.62
CA ALA A 86 2.71 -8.30 -7.80
C ALA A 86 2.25 -7.28 -8.86
N TYR A 87 0.94 -7.16 -9.08
CA TYR A 87 0.36 -6.15 -9.97
C TYR A 87 0.73 -4.72 -9.54
N ILE A 88 0.63 -4.42 -8.25
CA ILE A 88 0.98 -3.11 -7.70
C ILE A 88 2.47 -2.83 -7.90
N ASP A 89 3.33 -3.78 -7.59
CA ASP A 89 4.79 -3.63 -7.72
C ASP A 89 5.24 -3.55 -9.20
N LEU A 90 4.49 -4.14 -10.13
CA LEU A 90 4.75 -4.05 -11.57
C LEU A 90 4.24 -2.74 -12.23
N ASN A 91 3.44 -1.92 -11.54
CA ASN A 91 2.92 -0.68 -12.12
C ASN A 91 4.03 0.25 -12.69
N PRO A 92 5.16 0.49 -12.02
CA PRO A 92 6.22 1.32 -12.59
C PRO A 92 6.86 0.72 -13.84
N VAL A 93 6.91 -0.61 -13.95
CA VAL A 93 7.38 -1.29 -15.17
C VAL A 93 6.38 -1.09 -16.31
N ARG A 94 5.09 -1.24 -16.05
CA ARG A 94 4.01 -0.95 -17.03
C ARG A 94 4.04 0.49 -17.52
N ALA A 95 4.30 1.42 -16.62
CA ALA A 95 4.44 2.84 -16.94
C ALA A 95 5.75 3.18 -17.68
N GLY A 96 6.67 2.21 -17.85
CA GLY A 96 7.95 2.41 -18.50
C GLY A 96 8.93 3.27 -17.70
N LEU A 97 8.74 3.36 -16.39
CA LEU A 97 9.61 4.14 -15.51
C LEU A 97 10.88 3.40 -15.13
N VAL A 98 10.82 2.08 -14.99
CA VAL A 98 11.92 1.17 -14.66
C VAL A 98 11.73 -0.15 -15.37
N GLU A 99 12.80 -0.95 -15.49
CA GLU A 99 12.76 -2.31 -16.04
C GLU A 99 12.51 -3.37 -14.95
N ASP A 100 13.06 -3.15 -13.76
CA ASP A 100 12.86 -4.01 -12.59
C ASP A 100 12.17 -3.21 -11.47
N PRO A 101 11.08 -3.72 -10.86
CA PRO A 101 10.39 -3.04 -9.78
C PRO A 101 11.29 -2.68 -8.59
N LYS A 102 12.37 -3.45 -8.33
CA LYS A 102 13.33 -3.16 -7.25
C LYS A 102 14.02 -1.80 -7.41
N ASP A 103 14.09 -1.28 -8.64
CA ASP A 103 14.75 -0.01 -8.96
C ASP A 103 13.81 1.20 -8.79
N TYR A 104 12.53 0.95 -8.49
CA TYR A 104 11.55 1.99 -8.24
C TYR A 104 11.35 2.23 -6.75
N ARG A 105 12.00 3.25 -6.21
CA ARG A 105 12.06 3.58 -4.77
C ARG A 105 10.71 3.72 -4.05
N PHE A 106 9.61 3.87 -4.78
CA PHE A 106 8.28 4.10 -4.20
C PHE A 106 7.38 2.86 -4.24
N CYS A 107 7.93 1.66 -4.41
CA CYS A 107 7.17 0.43 -4.29
C CYS A 107 7.61 -0.40 -3.08
N GLY A 108 6.68 -1.19 -2.53
CA GLY A 108 6.93 -1.99 -1.34
C GLY A 108 8.00 -3.06 -1.54
N TYR A 109 8.03 -3.66 -2.72
CA TYR A 109 9.04 -4.65 -3.08
C TYR A 109 10.46 -4.04 -3.10
N ALA A 110 10.65 -2.87 -3.72
CA ALA A 110 11.93 -2.18 -3.73
C ALA A 110 12.44 -1.86 -2.32
N GLU A 111 11.56 -1.34 -1.46
CA GLU A 111 11.91 -1.07 -0.07
C GLU A 111 12.26 -2.34 0.72
N ALA A 112 11.56 -3.45 0.48
CA ALA A 112 11.84 -4.72 1.11
C ALA A 112 13.23 -5.26 0.69
N VAL A 113 13.56 -5.18 -0.60
CA VAL A 113 14.88 -5.55 -1.14
C VAL A 113 15.97 -4.65 -0.57
N ALA A 114 15.72 -3.35 -0.47
CA ALA A 114 16.65 -2.37 0.12
C ALA A 114 16.86 -2.54 1.64
N GLY A 115 16.09 -3.42 2.30
CA GLY A 115 16.30 -3.75 3.71
C GLY A 115 15.34 -3.08 4.69
N ASN A 116 14.30 -2.36 4.23
CA ASN A 116 13.30 -1.78 5.12
C ASN A 116 12.55 -2.88 5.88
N ALA A 117 12.63 -2.86 7.22
CA ALA A 117 12.04 -3.89 8.08
C ALA A 117 10.51 -3.97 7.93
N GLY A 118 9.82 -2.84 7.87
CA GLY A 118 8.36 -2.79 7.71
C GLY A 118 7.91 -3.34 6.36
N ALA A 119 8.62 -3.03 5.28
CA ALA A 119 8.33 -3.55 3.95
C ALA A 119 8.57 -5.07 3.87
N ARG A 120 9.65 -5.57 4.49
CA ARG A 120 9.92 -7.02 4.61
C ARG A 120 8.83 -7.74 5.40
N GLU A 121 8.39 -7.14 6.50
CA GLU A 121 7.29 -7.66 7.30
C GLU A 121 5.98 -7.70 6.49
N GLY A 122 5.69 -6.65 5.74
CA GLY A 122 4.52 -6.58 4.85
C GLY A 122 4.55 -7.67 3.78
N LEU A 123 5.69 -7.88 3.11
CA LEU A 123 5.84 -8.94 2.12
C LEU A 123 5.64 -10.33 2.74
N CYS A 124 6.21 -10.59 3.91
CA CYS A 124 5.97 -11.82 4.64
C CYS A 124 4.49 -12.02 4.99
N ALA A 125 3.78 -10.97 5.36
CA ALA A 125 2.36 -11.04 5.68
C ALA A 125 1.50 -11.40 4.45
N VAL A 126 1.79 -10.83 3.28
CA VAL A 126 1.14 -11.15 2.01
C VAL A 126 1.30 -12.64 1.68
N TRP A 127 2.48 -13.20 1.86
CA TRP A 127 2.75 -14.61 1.56
C TRP A 127 2.31 -15.57 2.65
N ALA A 128 2.23 -15.15 3.92
CA ALA A 128 1.69 -15.96 5.02
C ALA A 128 0.18 -16.16 4.90
N ALA A 129 -0.54 -15.20 4.35
CA ALA A 129 -1.98 -15.29 4.13
C ALA A 129 -2.37 -16.44 3.18
N CYS A 130 -1.46 -16.86 2.29
CA CYS A 130 -1.70 -17.97 1.35
C CYS A 130 -1.62 -19.36 1.97
N LYS A 131 -0.91 -19.50 3.08
CA LYS A 131 -0.68 -20.82 3.71
C LYS A 131 -1.82 -21.30 4.61
N GLY A 132 -2.99 -20.68 4.53
CA GLY A 132 -4.17 -21.03 5.32
C GLY A 132 -4.18 -20.40 6.70
N ALA A 133 -5.36 -20.06 7.20
CA ALA A 133 -5.60 -19.32 8.44
C ALA A 133 -5.15 -20.04 9.75
N GLY A 134 -4.44 -21.16 9.65
CA GLY A 134 -4.03 -21.98 10.78
C GLY A 134 -2.58 -21.82 11.26
N THR A 135 -1.69 -21.26 10.46
CA THR A 135 -0.28 -21.10 10.83
C THR A 135 0.13 -19.63 10.90
N ARG A 136 0.05 -19.05 12.10
CA ARG A 136 0.58 -17.71 12.44
C ARG A 136 2.11 -17.58 12.34
N LYS A 137 2.83 -18.55 11.84
CA LYS A 137 4.27 -18.45 11.60
C LYS A 137 4.49 -17.79 10.24
N ARG A 138 4.83 -16.50 10.28
CA ARG A 138 5.38 -15.78 9.12
C ARG A 138 6.59 -16.59 8.63
N GLY A 139 6.59 -16.92 7.33
CA GLY A 139 7.76 -17.53 6.71
C GLY A 139 8.96 -16.61 6.76
N PRO A 140 10.19 -17.11 6.64
CA PRO A 140 11.37 -16.28 6.48
C PRO A 140 11.20 -15.33 5.31
N TYR A 141 11.74 -14.11 5.43
CA TYR A 141 11.67 -13.09 4.37
C TYR A 141 12.19 -13.60 3.03
N GLU A 142 13.27 -14.38 3.07
CA GLU A 142 13.91 -14.94 1.88
C GLU A 142 12.94 -15.80 1.06
N VAL A 143 12.14 -16.61 1.74
CA VAL A 143 11.13 -17.47 1.10
C VAL A 143 10.01 -16.63 0.49
N ALA A 144 9.52 -15.62 1.21
CA ALA A 144 8.50 -14.71 0.72
C ALA A 144 9.00 -13.88 -0.47
N CYS A 145 10.22 -13.37 -0.40
CA CYS A 145 10.86 -12.60 -1.45
C CYS A 145 11.08 -13.43 -2.71
N GLN A 146 11.58 -14.67 -2.56
CA GLN A 146 11.79 -15.58 -3.68
C GLN A 146 10.46 -15.91 -4.37
N ALA A 147 9.44 -16.25 -3.60
CA ALA A 147 8.11 -16.56 -4.14
C ALA A 147 7.49 -15.35 -4.87
N HIS A 148 7.68 -14.15 -4.34
CA HIS A 148 7.22 -12.92 -5.00
C HIS A 148 7.99 -12.65 -6.31
N ARG A 149 9.30 -12.86 -6.31
CA ARG A 149 10.11 -12.77 -7.53
C ARG A 149 9.69 -13.78 -8.59
N GLU A 150 9.39 -15.01 -8.19
CA GLU A 150 8.89 -16.04 -9.10
C GLU A 150 7.55 -15.64 -9.73
N LEU A 151 6.69 -14.98 -8.98
CA LEU A 151 5.42 -14.47 -9.50
C LEU A 151 5.63 -13.30 -10.48
N ILE A 152 6.54 -12.36 -10.14
CA ILE A 152 6.84 -11.19 -10.98
C ILE A 152 7.59 -11.60 -12.27
N PHE A 153 8.61 -12.44 -12.17
CA PHE A 153 9.57 -12.67 -13.25
C PHE A 153 9.46 -14.06 -13.90
N GLY A 154 8.71 -14.97 -13.27
CA GLY A 154 8.70 -16.38 -13.62
C GLY A 154 9.88 -17.14 -13.01
N LYS A 155 9.66 -18.43 -12.76
CA LYS A 155 10.54 -19.28 -11.96
C LYS A 155 11.99 -19.32 -12.46
N ARG A 156 12.19 -19.47 -13.78
CA ARG A 156 13.53 -19.56 -14.36
C ARG A 156 14.37 -18.29 -14.21
N ALA A 157 13.73 -17.12 -14.29
CA ALA A 157 14.42 -15.84 -14.14
C ALA A 157 14.77 -15.56 -12.67
N ALA A 158 13.92 -15.99 -11.74
CA ALA A 158 14.18 -15.88 -10.32
C ALA A 158 15.37 -16.73 -9.87
N ASP A 159 15.46 -17.98 -10.33
CA ASP A 159 16.55 -18.91 -10.00
C ASP A 159 17.91 -18.46 -10.57
N ALA A 160 17.91 -17.83 -11.74
CA ALA A 160 19.14 -17.34 -12.38
C ALA A 160 19.68 -16.06 -11.75
N GLY A 161 18.98 -15.46 -10.79
CA GLY A 161 19.33 -14.14 -10.25
C GLY A 161 19.25 -13.02 -11.29
N LEU A 162 18.73 -13.33 -12.47
CA LEU A 162 18.66 -12.43 -13.60
C LEU A 162 17.58 -11.37 -13.34
N THR A 163 18.01 -10.14 -13.38
CA THR A 163 17.17 -8.94 -13.27
C THR A 163 16.56 -8.52 -14.60
N GLU A 164 16.91 -9.23 -15.66
CA GLU A 164 16.44 -8.95 -17.01
C GLU A 164 15.14 -9.70 -17.32
N MET A 165 14.06 -9.18 -16.81
CA MET A 165 12.81 -9.41 -17.51
C MET A 165 12.65 -8.35 -18.58
N SER A 166 12.61 -8.77 -19.85
CA SER A 166 12.25 -7.83 -20.88
C SER A 166 10.84 -7.27 -20.57
N ARG A 167 10.66 -5.95 -20.76
CA ARG A 167 9.38 -5.25 -20.62
C ARG A 167 8.20 -6.02 -21.25
N LYS A 168 8.45 -6.74 -22.36
CA LYS A 168 7.47 -7.60 -23.03
C LYS A 168 7.01 -8.78 -22.18
N LYS A 169 7.88 -9.36 -21.35
CA LYS A 169 7.56 -10.52 -20.52
C LYS A 169 6.75 -10.14 -19.29
N ALA A 170 7.05 -8.98 -18.67
CA ALA A 170 6.25 -8.42 -17.59
C ALA A 170 4.84 -8.07 -18.06
N LEU A 171 4.72 -7.44 -19.25
CA LEU A 171 3.44 -7.11 -19.85
C LEU A 171 2.62 -8.36 -20.19
N LYS A 172 3.26 -9.42 -20.70
CA LYS A 172 2.60 -10.67 -21.05
C LYS A 172 2.01 -11.38 -19.81
N VAL A 173 2.74 -11.42 -18.70
CA VAL A 173 2.23 -11.98 -17.44
C VAL A 173 1.00 -11.20 -16.95
N LEU A 174 1.02 -9.88 -17.08
CA LEU A 174 -0.10 -9.02 -16.67
C LEU A 174 -1.32 -9.16 -17.60
N GLU A 175 -1.09 -9.29 -18.91
CA GLU A 175 -2.17 -9.52 -19.88
C GLU A 175 -2.84 -10.89 -19.68
N GLU A 176 -2.06 -11.92 -19.33
CA GLU A 176 -2.60 -13.25 -18.99
C GLU A 176 -3.39 -13.23 -17.67
N GLU A 177 -3.02 -12.39 -16.70
CA GLU A 177 -3.73 -12.25 -15.40
C GLU A 177 -4.90 -11.27 -15.46
N ASP A 178 -4.83 -10.20 -16.26
CA ASP A 178 -5.99 -9.31 -16.52
C ASP A 178 -7.16 -10.08 -17.18
N ALA A 179 -6.89 -11.22 -17.82
CA ALA A 179 -7.91 -12.12 -18.34
C ALA A 179 -8.60 -12.95 -17.23
N VAL A 180 -8.00 -13.07 -16.06
CA VAL A 180 -8.51 -13.85 -14.91
C VAL A 180 -9.23 -12.96 -13.89
N LEU A 181 -8.97 -11.65 -13.88
CA LEU A 181 -9.66 -10.72 -12.99
C LEU A 181 -11.06 -10.40 -13.55
N PRO A 182 -12.15 -10.64 -12.81
CA PRO A 182 -13.48 -10.25 -13.25
C PRO A 182 -13.47 -8.72 -13.47
N LYS A 183 -13.83 -8.29 -14.69
CA LYS A 183 -14.04 -6.87 -14.99
C LYS A 183 -15.04 -6.34 -13.97
N ALA A 184 -14.62 -5.43 -13.11
CA ALA A 184 -15.50 -4.77 -12.17
C ALA A 184 -16.62 -4.11 -12.98
N THR A 185 -17.82 -4.65 -12.86
CA THR A 185 -19.01 -4.06 -13.42
C THR A 185 -19.25 -2.74 -12.68
N VAL A 186 -19.29 -1.66 -13.43
CA VAL A 186 -19.55 -0.28 -12.97
C VAL A 186 -20.95 -0.17 -12.40
#